data_8780c7ea290f36fcd2ea0e3f33e81f51
#
_entry.id   8780c7ea290f36fcd2ea0e3f33e81f51
#
_cell.length_a   1.000
_cell.length_b   1.000
_cell.length_c   1.000
_cell.angle_alpha   90.00
_cell.angle_beta   90.00
_cell.angle_gamma   90.00
#
_symmetry.space_group_name_H-M   'P 1'
#
loop_
_entity.id
_entity.type
_entity.pdbx_description
1 polymer ?
#
loop_
_entity_poly.entity_id
_entity_poly.type
_entity_poly.pdbx_seq_one_letter_code
_entity_poly.pdbx_strand_id
1 'polypeptide(L)' 'MKIISWNVNSVRARIENIKNYIKDSAPDVLLLQEIKTQNENFPNDEFKNLGYTSYVFGQKSYNGVA' A
#
# COMPACT_ATOMS: atom_id res chain seq x y z
N MET A 1 12.38 -8.00 -12.74
CA MET A 1 11.71 -7.46 -11.54
C MET A 1 10.65 -6.44 -11.95
N LYS A 2 9.46 -6.55 -11.40
CA LYS A 2 8.38 -5.60 -11.68
C LYS A 2 8.23 -4.65 -10.49
N ILE A 3 8.42 -3.36 -10.72
CA ILE A 3 8.27 -2.30 -9.71
C ILE A 3 7.15 -1.39 -10.16
N ILE A 4 6.17 -1.18 -9.27
CA ILE A 4 5.02 -0.33 -9.55
C ILE A 4 4.99 0.81 -8.54
N SER A 5 4.75 2.04 -9.02
CA SER A 5 4.59 3.22 -8.19
C SER A 5 3.17 3.76 -8.39
N TRP A 6 2.46 4.00 -7.29
CA TRP A 6 1.04 4.35 -7.37
C TRP A 6 0.68 5.36 -6.27
N ASN A 7 0.15 6.50 -6.67
CA ASN A 7 -0.45 7.45 -5.73
C ASN A 7 -1.88 6.99 -5.45
N VAL A 8 -2.09 6.40 -4.26
CA VAL A 8 -3.35 5.72 -3.96
C VAL A 8 -4.42 6.61 -3.36
N ASN A 9 -4.06 7.81 -2.93
CA ASN A 9 -4.99 8.76 -2.34
C ASN A 9 -5.84 8.10 -1.25
N SER A 10 -5.16 7.67 -0.19
CA SER A 10 -5.67 6.89 0.95
C SER A 10 -5.64 5.38 0.68
N VAL A 11 -4.68 4.72 1.33
CA VAL A 11 -4.52 3.26 1.20
C VAL A 11 -5.75 2.52 1.75
N ARG A 12 -6.33 3.01 2.83
CA ARG A 12 -7.47 2.33 3.46
C ARG A 12 -8.74 2.44 2.61
N ALA A 13 -8.93 3.57 1.94
CA ALA A 13 -10.08 3.75 1.06
C ALA A 13 -9.97 2.93 -0.22
N ARG A 14 -8.74 2.62 -0.65
CA ARG A 14 -8.47 1.92 -1.90
C ARG A 14 -8.00 0.49 -1.71
N ILE A 15 -8.09 -0.05 -0.49
CA ILE A 15 -7.45 -1.35 -0.19
C ILE A 15 -7.94 -2.48 -1.10
N GLU A 16 -9.22 -2.54 -1.39
CA GLU A 16 -9.74 -3.59 -2.26
C GLU A 16 -9.24 -3.43 -3.70
N ASN A 17 -9.17 -2.20 -4.20
CA ASN A 17 -8.62 -1.94 -5.52
C ASN A 17 -7.15 -2.32 -5.59
N ILE A 18 -6.39 -1.99 -4.54
CA ILE A 18 -4.97 -2.31 -4.47
C ILE A 18 -4.76 -3.82 -4.45
N LYS A 19 -5.54 -4.55 -3.65
CA LYS A 19 -5.44 -6.00 -3.55
C LYS A 19 -5.74 -6.67 -4.88
N ASN A 20 -6.78 -6.22 -5.56
CA ASN A 20 -7.14 -6.76 -6.87
C ASN A 20 -6.04 -6.49 -7.90
N TYR A 21 -5.46 -5.30 -7.88
CA TYR A 21 -4.38 -4.95 -8.79
C TYR A 21 -3.13 -5.81 -8.55
N ILE A 22 -2.80 -6.05 -7.29
CA ILE A 22 -1.66 -6.90 -6.93
C ILE A 22 -1.88 -8.33 -7.42
N LYS A 23 -3.09 -8.86 -7.28
CA LYS A 23 -3.41 -10.22 -7.73
C LYS A 23 -3.23 -10.36 -9.24
N ASP A 24 -3.60 -9.33 -9.99
CA ASP A 24 -3.50 -9.35 -11.45
C ASP A 24 -2.07 -9.09 -11.93
N SER A 25 -1.36 -8.15 -11.31
CA SER A 25 -0.07 -7.66 -11.79
C SER A 25 1.11 -8.36 -11.14
N ALA A 26 0.95 -8.90 -9.93
CA ALA A 26 1.99 -9.59 -9.16
C ALA A 26 3.32 -8.83 -9.15
N PRO A 27 3.37 -7.56 -8.71
CA PRO A 27 4.62 -6.83 -8.68
C PRO A 27 5.56 -7.37 -7.62
N ASP A 28 6.87 -7.26 -7.87
CA ASP A 28 7.89 -7.59 -6.87
C ASP A 28 7.96 -6.50 -5.81
N VAL A 29 7.84 -5.25 -6.23
CA VAL A 29 7.86 -4.08 -5.34
C VAL A 29 6.70 -3.16 -5.69
N LEU A 30 5.97 -2.73 -4.67
CA LEU A 30 4.88 -1.78 -4.83
C LEU A 30 5.16 -0.55 -3.97
N LEU A 31 5.28 0.60 -4.61
CA LEU A 31 5.55 1.88 -3.95
C LEU A 31 4.27 2.71 -3.93
N LEU A 32 3.79 3.01 -2.72
CA LEU A 32 2.52 3.74 -2.56
C LEU A 32 2.77 5.13 -2.02
N GLN A 33 2.16 6.13 -2.65
CA GLN A 33 2.21 7.52 -2.21
C GLN A 33 0.83 7.97 -1.73
N GLU A 34 0.82 8.96 -0.85
CA GLU A 34 -0.41 9.53 -0.26
C GLU A 34 -1.27 8.45 0.40
N ILE A 35 -0.64 7.63 1.23
CA ILE A 35 -1.35 6.55 1.93
C ILE A 35 -2.33 7.08 2.98
N LYS A 36 -2.11 8.29 3.49
CA LYS A 36 -3.01 9.05 4.37
C LYS A 36 -3.39 8.27 5.63
N THR A 37 -2.42 7.60 6.23
CA THR A 37 -2.63 6.87 7.47
C THR A 37 -1.34 6.85 8.28
N GLN A 38 -1.47 6.68 9.59
CA GLN A 38 -0.32 6.50 10.47
C GLN A 38 0.23 5.08 10.34
N ASN A 39 1.50 4.90 10.74
CA ASN A 39 2.16 3.60 10.61
C ASN A 39 1.37 2.49 11.30
N GLU A 40 0.88 2.74 12.51
CA GLU A 40 0.14 1.73 13.29
C GLU A 40 -1.23 1.40 12.70
N ASN A 41 -1.77 2.26 11.85
CA ASN A 41 -3.06 2.05 11.21
C ASN A 41 -2.96 1.52 9.78
N PHE A 42 -1.74 1.36 9.28
CA PHE A 42 -1.52 0.83 7.95
C PHE A 42 -1.99 -0.65 7.90
N PRO A 43 -2.70 -1.07 6.85
CA PRO A 43 -3.24 -2.43 6.79
C PRO A 43 -2.16 -3.47 6.45
N ASN A 44 -1.20 -3.66 7.36
CA ASN A 44 -0.08 -4.58 7.16
C ASN A 44 -0.53 -6.01 6.90
N ASP A 45 -1.57 -6.47 7.61
CA ASP A 45 -2.04 -7.84 7.50
C ASP A 45 -2.59 -8.14 6.11
N GLU A 46 -3.24 -7.16 5.48
CA GLU A 46 -3.77 -7.33 4.14
C GLU A 46 -2.65 -7.62 3.14
N PHE A 47 -1.55 -6.87 3.24
CA PHE A 47 -0.41 -7.06 2.35
C PHE A 47 0.38 -8.32 2.71
N LYS A 48 0.51 -8.63 4.00
CA LYS A 48 1.18 -9.85 4.45
C LYS A 48 0.47 -11.09 3.92
N ASN A 49 -0.85 -11.09 3.92
CA ASN A 49 -1.63 -12.20 3.39
C ASN A 49 -1.43 -12.40 1.88
N LEU A 50 -0.99 -11.35 1.18
CA LEU A 50 -0.66 -11.42 -0.24
C LEU A 50 0.82 -11.74 -0.49
N GLY A 51 1.58 -11.99 0.57
CA GLY A 51 2.99 -12.34 0.45
C GLY A 51 3.95 -11.16 0.47
N TYR A 52 3.52 -9.99 0.95
CA TYR A 52 4.35 -8.78 0.97
C TYR A 52 4.73 -8.38 2.38
N THR A 53 5.93 -7.83 2.51
CA THR A 53 6.39 -7.16 3.73
C THR A 53 6.25 -5.65 3.52
N SER A 54 5.68 -4.94 4.51
CA SER A 54 5.41 -3.51 4.38
C SER A 54 6.41 -2.67 5.17
N TYR A 55 6.87 -1.59 4.54
CA TYR A 55 7.70 -0.55 5.16
C TYR A 55 6.93 0.74 5.02
N VAL A 56 6.53 1.35 6.15
CA VAL A 56 5.57 2.44 6.15
C VAL A 56 6.15 3.67 6.83
N PHE A 57 5.97 4.83 6.21
CA PHE A 57 6.28 6.12 6.81
C PHE A 57 5.06 7.00 6.59
N GLY A 58 4.12 6.98 7.56
CA GLY A 58 2.83 7.61 7.40
C GLY A 58 2.62 8.82 8.27
N GLN A 59 1.65 9.64 7.86
CA GLN A 59 1.16 10.78 8.63
C GLN A 59 -0.36 10.66 8.76
N LYS A 60 -0.91 11.23 9.83
CA LYS A 60 -2.34 11.19 10.06
C LYS A 60 -3.07 12.00 8.99
N SER A 61 -3.99 11.37 8.31
CA SER A 61 -4.97 11.98 7.40
C SER A 61 -4.41 12.60 6.13
N TYR A 62 -3.09 12.68 5.93
CA TYR A 62 -2.54 13.21 4.68
C TYR A 62 -1.11 12.72 4.45
N ASN A 63 -0.64 12.79 3.20
CA ASN A 63 0.69 12.36 2.76
C ASN A 63 1.00 10.90 3.13
N GLY A 64 2.29 10.58 3.33
CA GLY A 64 2.73 9.25 3.71
C GLY A 64 3.09 8.37 2.51
N VAL A 65 4.04 7.46 2.74
CA VAL A 65 4.53 6.52 1.74
C VAL A 65 4.65 5.12 2.31
N ALA A 66 4.55 4.12 1.43
CA ALA A 66 4.75 2.72 1.80
C ALA A 66 5.27 1.90 0.61
#